data_cb75b6baea2f870f8688be3458301fb2
#
_entry.id   cb75b6baea2f870f8688be3458301fb2
#
_cell.length_a   1.000
_cell.length_b   1.000
_cell.length_c   1.000
_cell.angle_alpha   90.00
_cell.angle_beta   90.00
_cell.angle_gamma   90.00
#
_symmetry.space_group_name_H-M   'P 1'
#
loop_
_entity.id
_entity.type
_entity.pdbx_description
1 polymer ?
#
loop_
_entity_poly.entity_id
_entity_poly.type
_entity_poly.pdbx_seq_one_letter_code
_entity_poly.pdbx_strand_id
1 'polypeptide(L)'
;MRDITLCHPRLQKLATELIQKCSAQGLQIKIGETLRTRSEQDTLYAQGRTTPGSIVTNAPGSSYSSYHQWGTAFDIYRADGRGAYYDKDGFFTRVGAIGVPIGLEWGGNWKSIVDKPHFQLPDWGSSTSGIKKEFKTPEEFMKTWKGEEKVVEGWQKDTTGWWYQNADGTWPKSERRLINHHWYLFGANGYIRKGWHRWNPDTKQVDAEDGSGDWYYFQETGDLEGACWHGTEKGSLEIWHVK
;
A
#
# COMPACT_ATOMS: atom_id res chain seq x y z
N MET A 1 -9.05 0.20 9.14
CA MET A 1 -7.82 0.99 8.88
C MET A 1 -8.22 2.43 8.56
N ARG A 2 -7.36 3.44 8.86
CA ARG A 2 -7.72 4.88 8.68
C ARG A 2 -6.88 5.57 7.62
N ASP A 3 -6.48 4.82 6.62
CA ASP A 3 -5.63 5.30 5.52
C ASP A 3 -6.44 5.38 4.23
N ILE A 4 -6.80 6.59 3.82
CA ILE A 4 -7.58 6.83 2.61
C ILE A 4 -6.79 6.50 1.34
N THR A 5 -5.47 6.46 1.40
CA THR A 5 -4.63 6.14 0.23
C THR A 5 -4.78 4.69 -0.24
N LEU A 6 -5.32 3.81 0.63
CA LEU A 6 -5.65 2.43 0.30
C LEU A 6 -6.99 2.26 -0.42
N CYS A 7 -7.78 3.32 -0.53
CA CYS A 7 -9.07 3.33 -1.20
C CYS A 7 -8.95 3.65 -2.69
N HIS A 8 -10.06 3.48 -3.41
CA HIS A 8 -10.17 3.81 -4.84
C HIS A 8 -9.72 5.26 -5.12
N PRO A 9 -8.90 5.54 -6.15
CA PRO A 9 -8.32 6.87 -6.41
C PRO A 9 -9.35 8.00 -6.53
N ARG A 10 -10.53 7.72 -7.12
CA ARG A 10 -11.63 8.69 -7.17
C ARG A 10 -12.16 9.00 -5.78
N LEU A 11 -12.29 8.00 -4.90
CA LEU A 11 -12.73 8.22 -3.53
C LEU A 11 -11.74 9.08 -2.74
N GLN A 12 -10.44 8.88 -2.93
CA GLN A 12 -9.39 9.69 -2.32
C GLN A 12 -9.52 11.17 -2.69
N LYS A 13 -9.75 11.45 -3.99
CA LYS A 13 -9.97 12.82 -4.49
C LYS A 13 -11.21 13.46 -3.87
N LEU A 14 -12.32 12.73 -3.85
CA LEU A 14 -13.59 13.23 -3.29
C LEU A 14 -13.50 13.42 -1.77
N ALA A 15 -12.80 12.56 -1.05
CA ALA A 15 -12.55 12.72 0.38
C ALA A 15 -11.73 13.99 0.69
N THR A 16 -10.69 14.24 -0.11
CA THR A 16 -9.87 15.46 -0.01
C THR A 16 -10.71 16.72 -0.29
N GLU A 17 -11.51 16.69 -1.34
CA GLU A 17 -12.41 17.80 -1.70
C GLU A 17 -13.46 18.05 -0.61
N LEU A 18 -14.05 16.98 -0.04
CA LEU A 18 -14.99 17.09 1.07
C LEU A 18 -14.36 17.80 2.27
N ILE A 19 -13.16 17.38 2.68
CA ILE A 19 -12.44 17.99 3.81
C ILE A 19 -12.19 19.49 3.56
N GLN A 20 -11.74 19.86 2.36
CA GLN A 20 -11.46 21.25 1.99
C GLN A 20 -12.73 22.09 2.00
N LYS A 21 -13.82 21.63 1.39
CA LYS A 21 -15.10 22.34 1.34
C LYS A 21 -15.75 22.47 2.72
N CYS A 22 -15.66 21.43 3.56
CA CYS A 22 -16.13 21.47 4.94
C CYS A 22 -15.33 22.49 5.77
N SER A 23 -14.00 22.45 5.66
CA SER A 23 -13.11 23.41 6.36
C SER A 23 -13.42 24.85 5.98
N ALA A 24 -13.65 25.13 4.70
CA ALA A 24 -14.05 26.46 4.22
C ALA A 24 -15.39 26.97 4.81
N GLN A 25 -16.23 26.06 5.29
CA GLN A 25 -17.52 26.38 5.96
C GLN A 25 -17.45 26.22 7.49
N GLY A 26 -16.25 26.11 8.07
CA GLY A 26 -16.04 25.97 9.51
C GLY A 26 -16.41 24.59 10.06
N LEU A 27 -16.59 23.58 9.20
CA LEU A 27 -16.89 22.20 9.59
C LEU A 27 -15.59 21.39 9.63
N GLN A 28 -15.07 21.14 10.83
CA GLN A 28 -13.84 20.37 11.01
C GLN A 28 -14.15 18.88 11.04
N ILE A 29 -13.77 18.16 9.99
CA ILE A 29 -13.91 16.71 9.86
C ILE A 29 -12.54 16.04 9.72
N LYS A 30 -12.46 14.76 10.09
CA LYS A 30 -11.34 13.87 9.79
C LYS A 30 -11.88 12.54 9.27
N ILE A 31 -11.05 11.87 8.47
CA ILE A 31 -11.35 10.52 8.01
C ILE A 31 -11.25 9.55 9.20
N GLY A 32 -12.27 8.73 9.36
CA GLY A 32 -12.35 7.65 10.32
C GLY A 32 -11.97 6.30 9.69
N GLU A 33 -12.97 5.45 9.45
CA GLU A 33 -12.74 4.17 8.77
C GLU A 33 -12.59 4.36 7.25
N THR A 34 -11.79 3.47 6.63
CA THR A 34 -11.53 3.46 5.19
C THR A 34 -11.61 2.02 4.66
N LEU A 35 -10.60 1.56 3.89
CA LEU A 35 -10.53 0.17 3.47
C LEU A 35 -10.52 -0.76 4.69
N ARG A 36 -11.38 -1.78 4.66
CA ARG A 36 -11.52 -2.79 5.71
C ARG A 36 -11.25 -4.18 5.15
N THR A 37 -10.33 -4.89 5.77
CA THR A 37 -10.05 -6.29 5.45
C THR A 37 -11.22 -7.20 5.85
N ARG A 38 -11.24 -8.42 5.31
CA ARG A 38 -12.20 -9.45 5.71
C ARG A 38 -12.15 -9.72 7.21
N SER A 39 -10.96 -9.86 7.79
CA SER A 39 -10.75 -10.11 9.21
C SER A 39 -11.26 -8.97 10.10
N GLU A 40 -11.00 -7.71 9.72
CA GLU A 40 -11.52 -6.55 10.45
C GLU A 40 -13.05 -6.50 10.39
N GLN A 41 -13.65 -6.82 9.24
CA GLN A 41 -15.11 -6.89 9.09
C GLN A 41 -15.70 -8.01 9.95
N ASP A 42 -15.06 -9.19 10.02
CA ASP A 42 -15.50 -10.30 10.86
C ASP A 42 -15.40 -9.95 12.37
N THR A 43 -14.37 -9.20 12.76
CA THR A 43 -14.24 -8.67 14.12
C THR A 43 -15.40 -7.74 14.49
N LEU A 44 -15.78 -6.82 13.60
CA LEU A 44 -16.93 -5.95 13.79
C LEU A 44 -18.26 -6.74 13.80
N TYR A 45 -18.38 -7.77 12.96
CA TYR A 45 -19.56 -8.62 12.92
C TYR A 45 -19.72 -9.46 14.20
N ALA A 46 -18.63 -9.88 14.83
CA ALA A 46 -18.64 -10.60 16.09
C ALA A 46 -19.10 -9.74 17.27
N GLN A 47 -18.88 -8.42 17.21
CA GLN A 47 -19.27 -7.49 18.26
C GLN A 47 -20.79 -7.49 18.48
N GLY A 48 -21.23 -7.65 19.73
CA GLY A 48 -22.64 -7.77 20.12
C GLY A 48 -23.29 -9.12 19.76
N ARG A 49 -22.51 -10.10 19.22
CA ARG A 49 -22.96 -11.47 18.92
C ARG A 49 -22.13 -12.50 19.67
N THR A 50 -20.84 -12.58 19.40
CA THR A 50 -19.91 -13.53 20.02
C THR A 50 -18.87 -12.83 20.88
N THR A 51 -18.73 -11.51 20.76
CA THR A 51 -17.90 -10.66 21.62
C THR A 51 -18.76 -9.55 22.24
N PRO A 52 -18.39 -8.99 23.43
CA PRO A 52 -19.12 -7.90 24.06
C PRO A 52 -19.25 -6.66 23.18
N GLY A 53 -20.30 -5.88 23.37
CA GLY A 53 -20.54 -4.61 22.68
C GLY A 53 -21.90 -4.54 22.00
N SER A 54 -22.17 -3.46 21.29
CA SER A 54 -23.38 -3.30 20.47
C SER A 54 -23.13 -3.83 19.06
N ILE A 55 -24.17 -4.32 18.39
CA ILE A 55 -24.10 -4.69 16.96
C ILE A 55 -23.83 -3.43 16.13
N VAL A 56 -22.75 -3.40 15.38
CA VAL A 56 -22.31 -2.28 14.55
C VAL A 56 -22.37 -2.57 13.07
N THR A 57 -22.53 -3.84 12.68
CA THR A 57 -22.69 -4.26 11.29
C THR A 57 -23.48 -5.54 11.17
N ASN A 58 -24.26 -5.70 10.09
CA ASN A 58 -24.93 -6.95 9.74
C ASN A 58 -24.21 -7.74 8.62
N ALA A 59 -23.08 -7.25 8.14
CA ALA A 59 -22.31 -7.85 7.07
C ALA A 59 -21.14 -8.66 7.66
N PRO A 60 -21.13 -10.02 7.59
CA PRO A 60 -19.94 -10.79 7.88
C PRO A 60 -18.86 -10.55 6.83
N GLY A 61 -17.59 -10.67 7.21
CA GLY A 61 -16.46 -10.37 6.32
C GLY A 61 -16.45 -11.21 5.04
N SER A 62 -16.86 -12.48 5.13
CA SER A 62 -16.96 -13.38 3.97
C SER A 62 -18.04 -12.99 2.96
N SER A 63 -18.99 -12.15 3.34
CA SER A 63 -20.09 -11.74 2.46
C SER A 63 -19.70 -10.64 1.48
N TYR A 64 -18.63 -9.89 1.73
CA TYR A 64 -18.25 -8.68 0.99
C TYR A 64 -19.42 -7.68 0.82
N SER A 65 -20.29 -7.59 1.82
CA SER A 65 -21.50 -6.77 1.78
C SER A 65 -21.32 -5.36 2.33
N SER A 66 -20.08 -4.97 2.64
CA SER A 66 -19.70 -3.63 3.06
C SER A 66 -18.84 -2.96 1.98
N TYR A 67 -19.18 -1.75 1.57
CA TYR A 67 -18.39 -0.97 0.61
C TYR A 67 -16.99 -0.60 1.14
N HIS A 68 -16.78 -0.59 2.45
CA HIS A 68 -15.44 -0.49 3.04
C HIS A 68 -14.51 -1.63 2.60
N GLN A 69 -15.03 -2.85 2.44
CA GLN A 69 -14.23 -3.98 1.97
C GLN A 69 -13.78 -3.82 0.51
N TRP A 70 -14.49 -3.02 -0.27
CA TRP A 70 -14.17 -2.71 -1.67
C TRP A 70 -13.28 -1.48 -1.84
N GLY A 71 -12.94 -0.79 -0.75
CA GLY A 71 -12.19 0.46 -0.82
C GLY A 71 -12.94 1.60 -1.48
N THR A 72 -14.27 1.54 -1.50
CA THR A 72 -15.16 2.53 -2.14
C THR A 72 -15.98 3.32 -1.14
N ALA A 73 -15.73 3.17 0.16
CA ALA A 73 -16.38 3.91 1.24
C ALA A 73 -15.36 4.41 2.27
N PHE A 74 -15.73 5.49 2.95
CA PHE A 74 -15.06 5.98 4.14
C PHE A 74 -16.08 6.57 5.12
N ASP A 75 -15.72 6.52 6.41
CA ASP A 75 -16.45 7.22 7.45
C ASP A 75 -15.70 8.47 7.86
N ILE A 76 -16.42 9.46 8.34
CA ILE A 76 -15.85 10.67 8.94
C ILE A 76 -16.19 10.77 10.41
N TYR A 77 -15.43 11.57 11.12
CA TYR A 77 -15.77 12.03 12.45
C TYR A 77 -15.55 13.53 12.60
N ARG A 78 -16.27 14.12 13.55
CA ARG A 78 -16.17 15.52 13.90
C ARG A 78 -14.87 15.81 14.64
N ALA A 79 -14.14 16.86 14.29
CA ALA A 79 -12.79 17.16 14.80
C ALA A 79 -12.65 18.55 15.43
N ASP A 80 -13.77 19.19 15.82
CA ASP A 80 -13.80 20.53 16.45
C ASP A 80 -13.84 20.50 17.98
N GLY A 81 -13.57 19.34 18.59
CA GLY A 81 -13.53 19.17 20.05
C GLY A 81 -14.87 18.90 20.75
N ARG A 82 -16.00 18.93 20.03
CA ARG A 82 -17.33 18.69 20.62
C ARG A 82 -17.71 17.23 20.79
N GLY A 83 -16.85 16.31 20.35
CA GLY A 83 -17.06 14.85 20.35
C GLY A 83 -17.25 14.30 18.95
N ALA A 84 -16.59 13.14 18.70
CA ALA A 84 -16.43 12.56 17.36
C ALA A 84 -17.77 12.35 16.61
N TYR A 85 -18.83 12.01 17.33
CA TYR A 85 -20.16 11.72 16.76
C TYR A 85 -21.28 12.62 17.32
N TYR A 86 -20.91 13.76 17.90
CA TYR A 86 -21.91 14.72 18.38
C TYR A 86 -22.61 15.39 17.18
N ASP A 87 -23.95 15.28 17.11
CA ASP A 87 -24.76 15.74 15.98
C ASP A 87 -26.04 16.53 16.39
N LYS A 88 -26.18 16.94 17.66
CA LYS A 88 -27.36 17.70 18.09
C LYS A 88 -27.51 19.05 17.37
N ASP A 89 -26.43 19.55 16.77
CA ASP A 89 -26.41 20.78 15.97
C ASP A 89 -26.54 20.54 14.46
N GLY A 90 -26.87 19.32 14.03
CA GLY A 90 -27.00 18.95 12.61
C GLY A 90 -25.68 18.94 11.84
N PHE A 91 -24.57 18.70 12.53
CA PHE A 91 -23.23 18.74 11.94
C PHE A 91 -23.09 17.83 10.75
N PHE A 92 -23.42 16.52 10.88
CA PHE A 92 -23.30 15.55 9.79
C PHE A 92 -24.25 15.84 8.63
N THR A 93 -25.43 16.42 8.90
CA THR A 93 -26.36 16.83 7.85
C THR A 93 -25.76 17.94 6.98
N ARG A 94 -25.06 18.91 7.58
CA ARG A 94 -24.35 19.95 6.83
C ARG A 94 -23.18 19.38 6.03
N VAL A 95 -22.45 18.42 6.58
CA VAL A 95 -21.38 17.73 5.85
C VAL A 95 -21.94 16.91 4.68
N GLY A 96 -23.05 16.18 4.89
CA GLY A 96 -23.77 15.45 3.83
C GLY A 96 -24.23 16.37 2.69
N ALA A 97 -24.74 17.56 3.02
CA ALA A 97 -25.12 18.57 2.02
C ALA A 97 -23.96 19.08 1.17
N ILE A 98 -22.71 18.97 1.64
CA ILE A 98 -21.49 19.26 0.88
C ILE A 98 -21.03 18.05 0.08
N GLY A 99 -21.12 16.84 0.66
CA GLY A 99 -20.60 15.61 0.07
C GLY A 99 -21.40 15.12 -1.13
N VAL A 100 -22.74 15.23 -1.07
CA VAL A 100 -23.61 14.75 -2.17
C VAL A 100 -23.35 15.51 -3.48
N PRO A 101 -23.32 16.85 -3.52
CA PRO A 101 -23.08 17.60 -4.76
C PRO A 101 -21.71 17.38 -5.40
N ILE A 102 -20.71 16.92 -4.65
CA ILE A 102 -19.38 16.59 -5.22
C ILE A 102 -19.30 15.17 -5.78
N GLY A 103 -20.37 14.39 -5.67
CA GLY A 103 -20.47 13.05 -6.28
C GLY A 103 -20.30 11.90 -5.30
N LEU A 104 -20.46 12.13 -4.00
CA LEU A 104 -20.54 11.08 -2.99
C LEU A 104 -21.98 10.68 -2.70
N GLU A 105 -22.24 9.42 -2.44
CA GLU A 105 -23.45 8.96 -1.74
C GLU A 105 -23.22 9.10 -0.24
N TRP A 106 -24.21 9.66 0.46
CA TRP A 106 -24.17 9.87 1.89
C TRP A 106 -25.14 8.94 2.63
N GLY A 107 -24.64 8.17 3.60
CA GLY A 107 -25.45 7.24 4.39
C GLY A 107 -26.53 7.89 5.26
N GLY A 108 -26.44 9.21 5.49
CA GLY A 108 -27.50 9.99 6.14
C GLY A 108 -28.79 10.10 5.33
N ASN A 109 -28.76 9.82 4.03
CA ASN A 109 -29.93 9.79 3.14
C ASN A 109 -30.60 8.41 3.05
N TRP A 110 -30.03 7.38 3.66
CA TRP A 110 -30.59 6.03 3.60
C TRP A 110 -31.89 5.91 4.42
N LYS A 111 -32.82 5.10 3.91
CA LYS A 111 -34.15 4.97 4.52
C LYS A 111 -34.24 3.91 5.61
N SER A 112 -33.42 2.85 5.52
CA SER A 112 -33.50 1.70 6.42
C SER A 112 -32.49 1.74 7.58
N ILE A 113 -31.25 2.13 7.30
CA ILE A 113 -30.18 2.28 8.29
C ILE A 113 -29.50 3.61 8.00
N VAL A 114 -29.87 4.64 8.77
CA VAL A 114 -29.24 5.97 8.62
C VAL A 114 -27.85 5.92 9.22
N ASP A 115 -26.84 6.14 8.40
CA ASP A 115 -25.43 6.16 8.79
C ASP A 115 -24.80 7.52 8.38
N LYS A 116 -24.92 8.49 9.25
CA LYS A 116 -24.50 9.86 8.97
C LYS A 116 -22.99 10.07 8.82
N PRO A 117 -22.10 9.33 9.52
CA PRO A 117 -20.66 9.34 9.24
C PRO A 117 -20.27 8.82 7.86
N HIS A 118 -21.07 7.97 7.23
CA HIS A 118 -20.70 7.19 6.06
C HIS A 118 -20.83 7.92 4.73
N PHE A 119 -19.80 7.80 3.89
CA PHE A 119 -19.77 8.25 2.50
C PHE A 119 -19.19 7.15 1.59
N GLN A 120 -19.74 7.01 0.39
CA GLN A 120 -19.31 6.03 -0.59
C GLN A 120 -19.40 6.54 -2.04
N LEU A 121 -18.77 5.81 -2.97
CA LEU A 121 -18.99 5.99 -4.40
C LEU A 121 -20.37 5.44 -4.77
N PRO A 122 -21.18 6.18 -5.58
CA PRO A 122 -22.55 5.77 -5.91
C PRO A 122 -22.65 4.76 -7.06
N ASP A 123 -21.55 4.37 -7.70
CA ASP A 123 -21.51 3.71 -9.01
C ASP A 123 -22.23 2.35 -9.05
N TRP A 124 -22.30 1.65 -7.93
CA TRP A 124 -22.92 0.32 -7.85
C TRP A 124 -24.22 0.29 -7.05
N GLY A 125 -24.80 1.47 -6.75
CA GLY A 125 -26.05 1.62 -6.03
C GLY A 125 -25.93 1.41 -4.52
N SER A 126 -27.09 1.22 -3.86
CA SER A 126 -27.19 1.15 -2.40
C SER A 126 -26.72 -0.18 -1.78
N SER A 127 -26.37 -1.17 -2.60
CA SER A 127 -25.85 -2.48 -2.13
C SER A 127 -24.68 -2.95 -2.97
N THR A 128 -23.84 -3.78 -2.36
CA THR A 128 -22.66 -4.34 -3.05
C THR A 128 -22.98 -5.41 -4.10
N SER A 129 -24.25 -5.64 -4.42
CA SER A 129 -24.67 -6.64 -5.43
C SER A 129 -24.12 -6.33 -6.81
N GLY A 130 -24.10 -5.06 -7.21
CA GLY A 130 -23.58 -4.62 -8.50
C GLY A 130 -22.07 -4.90 -8.63
N ILE A 131 -21.30 -4.41 -7.69
CA ILE A 131 -19.84 -4.60 -7.70
C ILE A 131 -19.43 -6.08 -7.58
N LYS A 132 -20.16 -6.88 -6.78
CA LYS A 132 -19.95 -8.33 -6.68
C LYS A 132 -20.22 -9.06 -8.00
N LYS A 133 -21.26 -8.66 -8.73
CA LYS A 133 -21.58 -9.24 -10.03
C LYS A 133 -20.48 -8.99 -11.05
N GLU A 134 -19.88 -7.80 -11.00
CA GLU A 134 -18.86 -7.34 -11.94
C GLU A 134 -17.48 -7.95 -11.62
N PHE A 135 -17.04 -7.86 -10.37
CA PHE A 135 -15.66 -8.18 -9.98
C PHE A 135 -15.51 -9.40 -9.07
N LYS A 136 -16.59 -9.99 -8.57
CA LYS A 136 -16.64 -11.14 -7.66
C LYS A 136 -16.03 -10.88 -6.27
N THR A 137 -14.79 -10.38 -6.18
CA THR A 137 -14.10 -10.10 -4.91
C THR A 137 -13.49 -8.70 -4.88
N PRO A 138 -13.27 -8.12 -3.68
CA PRO A 138 -12.59 -6.84 -3.53
C PRO A 138 -11.18 -6.84 -4.15
N GLU A 139 -10.45 -7.94 -4.06
CA GLU A 139 -9.10 -8.08 -4.60
C GLU A 139 -9.10 -7.94 -6.12
N GLU A 140 -10.06 -8.59 -6.82
CA GLU A 140 -10.21 -8.46 -8.26
C GLU A 140 -10.55 -7.01 -8.68
N PHE A 141 -11.43 -6.37 -7.92
CA PHE A 141 -11.74 -4.96 -8.16
C PHE A 141 -10.53 -4.05 -7.94
N MET A 142 -9.78 -4.28 -6.87
CA MET A 142 -8.60 -3.45 -6.55
C MET A 142 -7.52 -3.52 -7.63
N LYS A 143 -7.38 -4.64 -8.34
CA LYS A 143 -6.46 -4.75 -9.49
C LYS A 143 -6.78 -3.75 -10.60
N THR A 144 -8.04 -3.36 -10.78
CA THR A 144 -8.46 -2.43 -11.86
C THR A 144 -7.97 -1.00 -11.66
N TRP A 145 -7.66 -0.60 -10.44
CA TRP A 145 -7.28 0.77 -10.12
C TRP A 145 -6.00 0.90 -9.27
N LYS A 146 -5.59 -0.14 -8.55
CA LYS A 146 -4.24 -0.14 -7.97
C LYS A 146 -3.18 -0.23 -9.07
N GLY A 147 -3.58 -0.55 -10.30
CA GLY A 147 -2.74 -1.05 -11.35
C GLY A 147 -2.11 -2.38 -10.88
N GLU A 148 -1.68 -3.26 -11.74
CA GLU A 148 -0.47 -4.01 -11.42
C GLU A 148 0.48 -2.92 -10.93
N GLU A 149 1.01 -2.98 -9.69
CA GLU A 149 2.13 -2.15 -9.31
C GLU A 149 3.05 -2.28 -10.50
N LYS A 150 3.24 -1.18 -11.25
CA LYS A 150 4.05 -1.26 -12.44
C LYS A 150 5.41 -1.57 -11.85
N VAL A 151 5.76 -2.85 -11.89
CA VAL A 151 7.05 -3.31 -11.43
C VAL A 151 8.01 -2.51 -12.28
N VAL A 152 8.53 -1.43 -11.71
CA VAL A 152 9.49 -0.59 -12.38
C VAL A 152 10.80 -1.33 -12.24
N GLU A 153 11.12 -2.12 -13.28
CA GLU A 153 12.44 -2.71 -13.36
C GLU A 153 13.49 -1.63 -13.16
N GLY A 154 14.41 -1.87 -12.26
CA GLY A 154 15.49 -0.93 -12.00
C GLY A 154 15.96 -0.90 -10.56
N TRP A 155 16.89 0.00 -10.34
CA TRP A 155 17.49 0.24 -9.04
C TRP A 155 16.50 0.88 -8.08
N GLN A 156 16.41 0.29 -6.89
CA GLN A 156 15.62 0.77 -5.77
C GLN A 156 16.55 1.04 -4.58
N LYS A 157 16.19 2.01 -3.74
CA LYS A 157 16.94 2.33 -2.53
C LYS A 157 16.00 2.55 -1.36
N ASP A 158 16.31 1.95 -0.23
CA ASP A 158 15.65 2.16 1.05
C ASP A 158 16.68 2.41 2.18
N THR A 159 16.24 2.35 3.42
CA THR A 159 17.10 2.56 4.61
C THR A 159 18.16 1.47 4.80
N THR A 160 17.98 0.28 4.20
CA THR A 160 18.92 -0.84 4.27
C THR A 160 20.01 -0.73 3.20
N GLY A 161 19.66 -0.20 2.02
CA GLY A 161 20.61 -0.03 0.93
C GLY A 161 19.98 -0.08 -0.46
N TRP A 162 20.81 -0.34 -1.46
CA TRP A 162 20.39 -0.53 -2.85
C TRP A 162 20.04 -1.99 -3.14
N TRP A 163 18.97 -2.20 -3.89
CA TRP A 163 18.55 -3.48 -4.44
C TRP A 163 18.00 -3.29 -5.87
N TYR A 164 17.88 -4.34 -6.65
CA TYR A 164 17.38 -4.24 -8.03
C TYR A 164 16.08 -5.00 -8.19
N GLN A 165 15.07 -4.35 -8.70
CA GLN A 165 13.77 -4.96 -9.01
C GLN A 165 13.74 -5.44 -10.47
N ASN A 166 13.41 -6.72 -10.67
CA ASN A 166 13.19 -7.30 -11.99
C ASN A 166 11.83 -6.89 -12.55
N ALA A 167 11.65 -7.00 -13.86
CA ALA A 167 10.37 -6.71 -14.53
C ALA A 167 9.19 -7.59 -14.03
N ASP A 168 9.47 -8.75 -13.46
CA ASP A 168 8.48 -9.67 -12.87
C ASP A 168 8.21 -9.42 -11.36
N GLY A 169 8.79 -8.39 -10.78
CA GLY A 169 8.66 -8.06 -9.35
C GLY A 169 9.60 -8.81 -8.43
N THR A 170 10.38 -9.76 -8.91
CA THR A 170 11.41 -10.44 -8.14
C THR A 170 12.67 -9.59 -8.02
N TRP A 171 13.63 -10.03 -7.20
CA TRP A 171 14.94 -9.40 -7.07
C TRP A 171 16.04 -10.44 -6.87
N PRO A 172 17.28 -10.14 -7.34
CA PRO A 172 18.42 -11.04 -7.21
C PRO A 172 18.79 -11.28 -5.74
N LYS A 173 19.17 -12.54 -5.42
CA LYS A 173 19.64 -12.95 -4.09
C LYS A 173 20.77 -13.95 -4.20
N SER A 174 21.82 -13.77 -3.39
CA SER A 174 22.99 -14.66 -3.38
C SER A 174 23.53 -14.92 -4.79
N GLU A 175 23.58 -13.89 -5.60
CA GLU A 175 24.05 -13.99 -6.98
C GLU A 175 24.84 -12.76 -7.43
N ARG A 176 25.66 -12.94 -8.45
CA ARG A 176 26.31 -11.86 -9.17
C ARG A 176 25.54 -11.57 -10.46
N ARG A 177 25.25 -10.30 -10.73
CA ARG A 177 24.45 -9.90 -11.89
C ARG A 177 25.06 -8.74 -12.64
N LEU A 178 25.01 -8.81 -13.98
CA LEU A 178 25.40 -7.73 -14.86
C LEU A 178 24.19 -6.81 -15.07
N ILE A 179 24.32 -5.53 -14.70
CA ILE A 179 23.30 -4.50 -14.86
C ILE A 179 23.96 -3.25 -15.42
N ASN A 180 23.47 -2.74 -16.53
CA ASN A 180 24.03 -1.53 -17.20
C ASN A 180 25.56 -1.57 -17.37
N HIS A 181 26.08 -2.70 -17.87
CA HIS A 181 27.50 -2.95 -18.10
C HIS A 181 28.40 -3.05 -16.85
N HIS A 182 27.82 -3.12 -15.63
CA HIS A 182 28.55 -3.30 -14.39
C HIS A 182 28.06 -4.56 -13.66
N TRP A 183 29.01 -5.29 -13.05
CA TRP A 183 28.69 -6.42 -12.21
C TRP A 183 28.40 -5.97 -10.79
N TYR A 184 27.34 -6.51 -10.22
CA TYR A 184 26.91 -6.30 -8.83
C TYR A 184 26.79 -7.64 -8.12
N LEU A 185 27.08 -7.67 -6.83
CA LEU A 185 26.91 -8.82 -5.97
C LEU A 185 25.76 -8.58 -5.02
N PHE A 186 24.79 -9.48 -5.02
CA PHE A 186 23.62 -9.42 -4.15
C PHE A 186 23.74 -10.42 -3.01
N GLY A 187 23.54 -9.96 -1.79
CA GLY A 187 23.48 -10.80 -0.61
C GLY A 187 22.21 -11.66 -0.56
N ALA A 188 22.12 -12.57 0.42
CA ALA A 188 20.93 -13.39 0.65
C ALA A 188 19.68 -12.57 0.95
N ASN A 189 19.84 -11.35 1.48
CA ASN A 189 18.77 -10.39 1.75
C ASN A 189 18.34 -9.58 0.51
N GLY A 190 19.01 -9.76 -0.66
CA GLY A 190 18.69 -9.07 -1.91
C GLY A 190 19.30 -7.68 -2.08
N TYR A 191 20.09 -7.21 -1.12
CA TYR A 191 20.79 -5.92 -1.24
C TYR A 191 22.20 -6.10 -1.81
N ILE A 192 22.69 -5.08 -2.51
CA ILE A 192 24.08 -5.10 -3.03
C ILE A 192 25.09 -5.19 -1.90
N ARG A 193 26.15 -5.92 -2.16
CA ARG A 193 27.36 -5.95 -1.31
C ARG A 193 28.30 -4.82 -1.71
N LYS A 194 29.03 -4.28 -0.74
CA LYS A 194 30.01 -3.22 -0.92
C LYS A 194 31.32 -3.58 -0.22
N GLY A 195 32.43 -3.06 -0.73
CA GLY A 195 33.76 -3.41 -0.24
C GLY A 195 34.30 -4.72 -0.82
N TRP A 196 35.20 -5.33 -0.12
CA TRP A 196 35.89 -6.55 -0.57
C TRP A 196 35.08 -7.79 -0.22
N HIS A 197 34.79 -8.62 -1.27
CA HIS A 197 34.15 -9.92 -1.14
C HIS A 197 34.81 -10.95 -2.04
N ARG A 198 34.82 -12.19 -1.59
CA ARG A 198 35.16 -13.32 -2.45
C ARG A 198 33.91 -13.81 -3.17
N TRP A 199 34.11 -14.21 -4.41
CA TRP A 199 33.07 -14.88 -5.20
C TRP A 199 33.69 -16.12 -5.86
N ASN A 200 33.08 -17.28 -5.62
CA ASN A 200 33.44 -18.51 -6.32
C ASN A 200 32.40 -18.74 -7.45
N PRO A 201 32.81 -18.68 -8.74
CA PRO A 201 31.89 -18.85 -9.86
C PRO A 201 31.34 -20.26 -9.99
N ASP A 202 32.08 -21.28 -9.53
CA ASP A 202 31.70 -22.69 -9.65
C ASP A 202 30.63 -23.06 -8.61
N THR A 203 30.85 -22.65 -7.36
CA THR A 203 29.91 -22.93 -6.26
C THR A 203 28.83 -21.83 -6.10
N LYS A 204 29.00 -20.67 -6.74
CA LYS A 204 28.15 -19.47 -6.60
C LYS A 204 28.03 -18.98 -5.15
N GLN A 205 29.11 -19.15 -4.37
CA GLN A 205 29.16 -18.73 -2.99
C GLN A 205 29.89 -17.41 -2.83
N VAL A 206 29.38 -16.57 -1.95
CA VAL A 206 29.99 -15.32 -1.48
C VAL A 206 30.69 -15.61 -0.17
N ASP A 207 31.95 -15.17 -0.05
CA ASP A 207 32.75 -15.26 1.18
C ASP A 207 32.75 -16.68 1.77
N ALA A 208 32.92 -17.72 0.91
CA ALA A 208 32.95 -19.12 1.33
C ALA A 208 33.94 -19.35 2.46
N GLU A 209 33.57 -20.15 3.48
CA GLU A 209 34.36 -20.42 4.68
C GLU A 209 35.68 -21.12 4.36
N ASP A 210 35.74 -21.91 3.29
CA ASP A 210 36.92 -22.57 2.79
C ASP A 210 37.93 -21.62 2.12
N GLY A 211 37.55 -20.34 2.01
CA GLY A 211 38.38 -19.31 1.38
C GLY A 211 38.49 -19.45 -0.13
N SER A 212 37.66 -20.25 -0.77
CA SER A 212 37.64 -20.41 -2.24
C SER A 212 37.08 -19.16 -2.95
N GLY A 213 37.41 -19.02 -4.25
CA GLY A 213 36.98 -17.93 -5.09
C GLY A 213 37.97 -16.75 -5.13
N ASP A 214 37.73 -15.86 -6.10
CA ASP A 214 38.54 -14.68 -6.35
C ASP A 214 38.04 -13.47 -5.57
N TRP A 215 38.94 -12.54 -5.32
CA TRP A 215 38.60 -11.29 -4.66
C TRP A 215 37.97 -10.29 -5.65
N TYR A 216 36.85 -9.67 -5.23
CA TYR A 216 36.19 -8.61 -5.94
C TYR A 216 35.96 -7.43 -5.00
N TYR A 217 36.17 -6.23 -5.52
CA TYR A 217 35.84 -5.01 -4.81
C TYR A 217 34.61 -4.38 -5.41
N PHE A 218 33.62 -4.12 -4.58
CA PHE A 218 32.39 -3.45 -4.96
C PHE A 218 32.39 -2.04 -4.39
N GLN A 219 32.25 -1.05 -5.26
CA GLN A 219 32.41 0.36 -4.89
C GLN A 219 31.48 0.76 -3.76
N GLU A 220 32.04 1.44 -2.74
CA GLU A 220 31.29 1.73 -1.51
C GLU A 220 30.40 2.97 -1.63
N THR A 221 30.77 3.93 -2.48
CA THR A 221 30.09 5.24 -2.62
C THR A 221 30.18 5.76 -4.05
N GLY A 222 29.38 6.80 -4.37
CA GLY A 222 29.40 7.51 -5.65
C GLY A 222 28.40 6.95 -6.66
N ASP A 223 28.50 7.43 -7.92
CA ASP A 223 27.54 7.11 -8.99
C ASP A 223 27.53 5.62 -9.38
N LEU A 224 28.60 4.91 -9.08
CA LEU A 224 28.78 3.47 -9.33
C LEU A 224 28.77 2.66 -8.02
N GLU A 225 28.10 3.11 -6.98
CA GLU A 225 27.98 2.39 -5.71
C GLU A 225 27.55 0.94 -5.95
N GLY A 226 28.33 -0.03 -5.46
CA GLY A 226 28.13 -1.47 -5.63
C GLY A 226 28.64 -2.05 -6.95
N ALA A 227 29.16 -1.25 -7.89
CA ALA A 227 29.80 -1.76 -9.11
C ALA A 227 31.12 -2.49 -8.81
N CYS A 228 31.35 -3.59 -9.53
CA CYS A 228 32.46 -4.50 -9.29
C CYS A 228 33.76 -4.06 -9.96
N TRP A 229 34.85 -4.17 -9.19
CA TRP A 229 36.21 -4.14 -9.66
C TRP A 229 36.85 -5.47 -9.32
N HIS A 230 37.52 -6.13 -10.25
CA HIS A 230 38.10 -7.44 -10.05
C HIS A 230 39.60 -7.33 -9.75
N GLY A 231 40.07 -8.18 -8.83
CA GLY A 231 41.47 -8.38 -8.57
C GLY A 231 41.72 -9.81 -8.04
N THR A 232 42.84 -10.41 -8.43
CA THR A 232 43.23 -11.76 -7.98
C THR A 232 43.62 -11.79 -6.50
N GLU A 233 44.06 -10.63 -5.98
CA GLU A 233 44.41 -10.46 -4.57
C GLU A 233 43.69 -9.25 -3.97
N LYS A 234 43.43 -9.30 -2.68
CA LYS A 234 42.86 -8.17 -1.95
C LYS A 234 43.82 -6.99 -2.02
N GLY A 235 43.41 -5.90 -2.69
CA GLY A 235 44.24 -4.71 -2.90
C GLY A 235 44.82 -4.56 -4.31
N SER A 236 44.77 -5.60 -5.16
CA SER A 236 45.10 -5.49 -6.58
C SER A 236 43.82 -5.29 -7.38
N LEU A 237 43.63 -4.12 -7.95
CA LEU A 237 42.39 -3.77 -8.71
C LEU A 237 42.72 -3.64 -10.18
N GLU A 238 42.03 -4.44 -11.01
CA GLU A 238 41.91 -4.21 -12.44
C GLU A 238 40.50 -3.79 -12.76
N ILE A 239 40.34 -2.76 -13.62
CA ILE A 239 39.04 -2.33 -14.08
C ILE A 239 38.49 -3.38 -15.04
N TRP A 240 37.40 -4.03 -14.67
CA TRP A 240 36.70 -4.95 -15.55
C TRP A 240 35.84 -4.16 -16.57
N HIS A 241 36.42 -3.97 -17.75
CA HIS A 241 35.63 -3.56 -18.91
C HIS A 241 35.02 -4.81 -19.53
N VAL A 242 33.69 -4.99 -19.41
CA VAL A 242 32.98 -5.98 -20.23
C VAL A 242 32.97 -5.43 -21.66
N LYS A 243 33.64 -6.16 -22.57
CA LYS A 243 33.54 -5.93 -24.01
C LYS A 243 32.21 -6.41 -24.53
#